data_ba3228777f2f881374ac171be8d07d28
#
_entry.id   ba3228777f2f881374ac171be8d07d28
#
_cell.length_a   1.000
_cell.length_b   1.000
_cell.length_c   1.000
_cell.angle_alpha   90.00
_cell.angle_beta   90.00
_cell.angle_gamma   90.00
#
_symmetry.space_group_name_H-M   'P 1'
#
loop_
_entity.id
_entity.type
_entity.pdbx_description
1 polymer ?
#
loop_
_entity_poly.entity_id
_entity_poly.type
_entity_poly.pdbx_seq_one_letter_code
_entity_poly.pdbx_strand_id
1 'polypeptide(L)'
;ANELKLSDKGAAYLYAGIVGDTGRFLYGTNSTTMNIVSELMKFKFDWVTINQQMETISLPAAKASGYVYEHMTTTEYGFNYIILTNDIVDEFNLGDFGTAFIVPLLGKVNTVKAWAVFEQQDDGYFRVRLRSRNIVINEIAKRHGGGGHELAAGATAKNIDEIHDIINEANNLLKEQTIK
;
A
#
# COMPACT_ATOMS: atom_id res chain seq x y z
N ALA A 1 -15.54 0.73 -38.62
CA ALA A 1 -15.13 0.71 -37.21
C ALA A 1 -16.41 0.82 -36.37
N ASN A 2 -16.71 -0.18 -35.53
CA ASN A 2 -17.81 -0.08 -34.59
C ASN A 2 -17.43 1.00 -33.54
N GLU A 3 -18.10 2.15 -33.59
CA GLU A 3 -17.99 3.16 -32.53
C GLU A 3 -18.67 2.59 -31.28
N LEU A 4 -17.84 2.15 -30.31
CA LEU A 4 -18.31 1.79 -28.99
C LEU A 4 -18.80 3.05 -28.27
N LYS A 5 -20.12 3.18 -28.11
CA LYS A 5 -20.72 4.28 -27.35
C LYS A 5 -20.53 3.98 -25.82
N LEU A 6 -19.86 4.86 -25.13
CA LEU A 6 -19.74 4.78 -23.68
C LEU A 6 -21.10 5.08 -23.03
N SER A 7 -21.54 4.22 -22.12
CA SER A 7 -22.75 4.44 -21.30
C SER A 7 -22.40 5.15 -20.00
N ASP A 8 -23.41 5.72 -19.32
CA ASP A 8 -23.24 6.33 -17.97
C ASP A 8 -22.63 5.33 -16.97
N LYS A 9 -23.06 4.08 -17.01
CA LYS A 9 -22.50 3.00 -16.19
C LYS A 9 -21.05 2.67 -16.57
N GLY A 10 -20.72 2.67 -17.85
CA GLY A 10 -19.35 2.48 -18.32
C GLY A 10 -18.43 3.62 -17.87
N ALA A 11 -18.91 4.86 -17.95
CA ALA A 11 -18.18 6.03 -17.46
C ALA A 11 -17.93 5.96 -15.94
N ALA A 12 -18.93 5.51 -15.16
CA ALA A 12 -18.79 5.29 -13.72
C ALA A 12 -17.70 4.27 -13.38
N TYR A 13 -17.64 3.14 -14.09
CA TYR A 13 -16.62 2.13 -13.87
C TYR A 13 -15.22 2.60 -14.25
N LEU A 14 -15.08 3.32 -15.38
CA LEU A 14 -13.80 3.89 -15.79
C LEU A 14 -13.33 4.95 -14.79
N TYR A 15 -14.24 5.80 -14.32
CA TYR A 15 -13.93 6.78 -13.26
C TYR A 15 -13.44 6.08 -11.98
N ALA A 16 -14.20 5.10 -11.47
CA ALA A 16 -13.80 4.34 -10.29
C ALA A 16 -12.44 3.64 -10.46
N GLY A 17 -12.19 3.06 -11.65
CA GLY A 17 -10.91 2.44 -11.99
C GLY A 17 -9.75 3.45 -11.93
N ILE A 18 -9.90 4.63 -12.52
CA ILE A 18 -8.88 5.69 -12.48
C ILE A 18 -8.62 6.14 -11.04
N VAL A 19 -9.68 6.41 -10.25
CA VAL A 19 -9.55 6.81 -8.86
C VAL A 19 -8.83 5.75 -8.03
N GLY A 20 -9.15 4.48 -8.24
CA GLY A 20 -8.51 3.36 -7.54
C GLY A 20 -7.05 3.18 -7.92
N ASP A 21 -6.75 3.12 -9.22
CA ASP A 21 -5.39 2.90 -9.74
C ASP A 21 -4.44 4.04 -9.38
N THR A 22 -4.91 5.27 -9.43
CA THR A 22 -4.11 6.45 -9.08
C THR A 22 -4.04 6.74 -7.58
N GLY A 23 -4.66 5.92 -6.75
CA GLY A 23 -4.77 6.19 -5.31
C GLY A 23 -5.37 7.57 -5.05
N ARG A 24 -6.49 7.89 -5.70
CA ARG A 24 -7.18 9.18 -5.66
C ARG A 24 -6.31 10.34 -6.16
N PHE A 25 -5.75 10.14 -7.34
CA PHE A 25 -4.91 11.13 -8.03
C PHE A 25 -3.58 11.44 -7.32
N LEU A 26 -3.14 10.62 -6.37
CA LEU A 26 -1.85 10.78 -5.69
C LEU A 26 -0.67 10.23 -6.53
N TYR A 27 -0.92 9.22 -7.36
CA TYR A 27 0.13 8.52 -8.10
C TYR A 27 -0.16 8.49 -9.59
N GLY A 28 0.88 8.61 -10.42
CA GLY A 28 0.78 8.45 -11.88
C GLY A 28 -0.19 9.40 -12.58
N THR A 29 -0.62 10.48 -11.92
CA THR A 29 -1.59 11.44 -12.42
C THR A 29 -0.90 12.56 -13.19
N ASN A 30 -1.45 12.90 -14.35
CA ASN A 30 -1.00 14.01 -15.19
C ASN A 30 -2.18 14.72 -15.84
N SER A 31 -1.91 15.73 -16.65
CA SER A 31 -2.95 16.50 -17.34
C SER A 31 -3.85 15.66 -18.23
N THR A 32 -3.31 14.62 -18.87
CA THR A 32 -4.09 13.67 -19.68
C THR A 32 -5.10 12.90 -18.83
N THR A 33 -4.65 12.41 -17.65
CA THR A 33 -5.53 11.74 -16.68
C THR A 33 -6.70 12.65 -16.28
N MET A 34 -6.41 13.90 -15.94
CA MET A 34 -7.44 14.86 -15.51
C MET A 34 -8.40 15.22 -16.66
N ASN A 35 -7.91 15.33 -17.90
CA ASN A 35 -8.76 15.55 -19.05
C ASN A 35 -9.72 14.37 -19.27
N ILE A 36 -9.25 13.13 -19.17
CA ILE A 36 -10.09 11.93 -19.27
C ILE A 36 -11.17 11.96 -18.18
N VAL A 37 -10.79 12.24 -16.93
CA VAL A 37 -11.76 12.34 -15.82
C VAL A 37 -12.81 13.43 -16.11
N SER A 38 -12.40 14.59 -16.60
CA SER A 38 -13.32 15.66 -16.97
C SER A 38 -14.33 15.21 -18.05
N GLU A 39 -13.88 14.46 -19.07
CA GLU A 39 -14.79 13.90 -20.08
C GLU A 39 -15.76 12.86 -19.49
N LEU A 40 -15.28 11.98 -18.61
CA LEU A 40 -16.12 11.01 -17.92
C LEU A 40 -17.19 11.68 -17.06
N MET A 41 -16.87 12.79 -16.39
CA MET A 41 -17.82 13.51 -15.53
C MET A 41 -18.93 14.23 -16.30
N LYS A 42 -18.91 14.26 -17.64
CA LYS A 42 -20.04 14.73 -18.47
C LYS A 42 -21.18 13.70 -18.54
N PHE A 43 -20.90 12.45 -18.19
CA PHE A 43 -21.92 11.38 -18.10
C PHE A 43 -22.71 11.46 -16.79
N LYS A 44 -23.92 10.90 -16.79
CA LYS A 44 -24.80 10.93 -15.61
C LYS A 44 -24.50 9.77 -14.67
N PHE A 45 -23.59 9.98 -13.71
CA PHE A 45 -23.33 9.05 -12.62
C PHE A 45 -22.99 9.81 -11.33
N ASP A 46 -23.21 9.17 -10.19
CA ASP A 46 -22.95 9.75 -8.88
C ASP A 46 -21.49 9.49 -8.46
N TRP A 47 -20.59 10.37 -8.92
CA TRP A 47 -19.16 10.31 -8.57
C TRP A 47 -18.89 10.58 -7.08
N VAL A 48 -19.79 11.29 -6.39
CA VAL A 48 -19.67 11.56 -4.94
C VAL A 48 -19.84 10.26 -4.16
N THR A 49 -20.93 9.53 -4.44
CA THR A 49 -21.18 8.23 -3.81
C THR A 49 -20.07 7.23 -4.13
N ILE A 50 -19.55 7.20 -5.35
CA ILE A 50 -18.40 6.34 -5.72
C ILE A 50 -17.20 6.65 -4.82
N ASN A 51 -16.81 7.93 -4.70
CA ASN A 51 -15.68 8.32 -3.86
C ASN A 51 -15.91 8.00 -2.39
N GLN A 52 -17.11 8.25 -1.86
CA GLN A 52 -17.45 7.91 -0.47
C GLN A 52 -17.36 6.41 -0.20
N GLN A 53 -17.88 5.58 -1.10
CA GLN A 53 -17.80 4.12 -0.97
C GLN A 53 -16.35 3.61 -1.01
N MET A 54 -15.52 4.19 -1.88
CA MET A 54 -14.09 3.84 -1.97
C MET A 54 -13.29 4.31 -0.75
N GLU A 55 -13.80 5.25 0.04
CA GLU A 55 -13.15 5.76 1.24
C GLU A 55 -13.64 5.09 2.53
N THR A 56 -14.82 4.51 2.48
CA THR A 56 -15.42 3.86 3.64
C THR A 56 -14.68 2.58 3.98
N ILE A 57 -14.30 2.43 5.25
CA ILE A 57 -13.71 1.22 5.80
C ILE A 57 -14.64 0.59 6.84
N SER A 58 -14.55 -0.73 7.01
CA SER A 58 -15.30 -1.43 8.05
C SER A 58 -14.79 -1.07 9.46
N LEU A 59 -15.62 -1.27 10.48
CA LEU A 59 -15.20 -1.08 11.87
C LEU A 59 -14.00 -1.98 12.27
N PRO A 60 -13.93 -3.27 11.87
CA PRO A 60 -12.73 -4.07 12.05
C PRO A 60 -11.49 -3.44 11.41
N ALA A 61 -11.57 -2.96 10.17
CA ALA A 61 -10.45 -2.29 9.49
C ALA A 61 -10.04 -0.99 10.21
N ALA A 62 -10.98 -0.22 10.74
CA ALA A 62 -10.68 0.97 11.53
C ALA A 62 -9.95 0.63 12.83
N LYS A 63 -10.37 -0.43 13.55
CA LYS A 63 -9.68 -0.92 14.76
C LYS A 63 -8.27 -1.42 14.43
N ALA A 64 -8.12 -2.22 13.37
CA ALA A 64 -6.81 -2.68 12.91
C ALA A 64 -5.89 -1.50 12.52
N SER A 65 -6.43 -0.45 11.91
CA SER A 65 -5.66 0.77 11.61
C SER A 65 -5.17 1.46 12.88
N GLY A 66 -6.00 1.55 13.91
CA GLY A 66 -5.62 2.07 15.22
C GLY A 66 -4.48 1.26 15.84
N TYR A 67 -4.62 -0.06 15.86
CA TYR A 67 -3.57 -0.97 16.32
C TYR A 67 -2.23 -0.75 15.57
N VAL A 68 -2.29 -0.64 14.24
CA VAL A 68 -1.10 -0.41 13.43
C VAL A 68 -0.39 0.88 13.84
N TYR A 69 -1.10 1.99 13.99
CA TYR A 69 -0.49 3.26 14.40
C TYR A 69 0.07 3.23 15.82
N GLU A 70 -0.52 2.45 16.72
CA GLU A 70 -0.04 2.30 18.09
C GLU A 70 1.21 1.42 18.20
N HIS A 71 1.30 0.36 17.36
CA HIS A 71 2.34 -0.67 17.48
C HIS A 71 3.41 -0.65 16.39
N MET A 72 3.28 0.23 15.37
CA MET A 72 4.33 0.38 14.38
C MET A 72 5.61 0.92 15.00
N THR A 73 6.76 0.43 14.53
CA THR A 73 8.07 0.87 14.98
C THR A 73 8.75 1.69 13.89
N THR A 74 9.32 2.84 14.26
CA THR A 74 10.10 3.68 13.34
C THR A 74 11.57 3.67 13.78
N THR A 75 12.48 3.34 12.87
CA THR A 75 13.91 3.37 13.12
C THR A 75 14.47 4.80 13.06
N GLU A 76 15.69 4.99 13.52
CA GLU A 76 16.38 6.28 13.56
C GLU A 76 16.42 6.99 12.20
N TYR A 77 16.57 6.25 11.09
CA TYR A 77 16.71 6.83 9.74
C TYR A 77 15.38 6.91 8.97
N GLY A 78 14.25 6.55 9.61
CA GLY A 78 12.92 6.69 9.02
C GLY A 78 12.42 5.46 8.27
N PHE A 79 12.90 4.25 8.62
CA PHE A 79 12.24 3.01 8.23
C PHE A 79 11.16 2.68 9.24
N ASN A 80 9.92 2.48 8.75
CA ASN A 80 8.79 2.11 9.60
C ASN A 80 8.39 0.66 9.32
N TYR A 81 8.00 -0.08 10.34
CA TYR A 81 7.52 -1.44 10.14
C TYR A 81 6.51 -1.87 11.19
N ILE A 82 5.76 -2.90 10.84
CA ILE A 82 4.91 -3.66 11.75
C ILE A 82 5.02 -5.15 11.43
N ILE A 83 4.98 -5.98 12.48
CA ILE A 83 4.92 -7.42 12.39
C ILE A 83 3.52 -7.85 12.83
N LEU A 84 2.79 -8.51 11.93
CA LEU A 84 1.45 -9.03 12.15
C LEU A 84 1.53 -10.55 12.23
N THR A 85 1.36 -11.08 13.42
CA THR A 85 1.20 -12.53 13.63
C THR A 85 -0.23 -12.95 13.30
N ASN A 86 -0.46 -14.27 13.07
CA ASN A 86 -1.79 -14.79 12.79
C ASN A 86 -2.78 -14.40 13.89
N ASP A 87 -2.39 -14.50 15.16
CA ASP A 87 -3.25 -14.13 16.31
C ASP A 87 -3.74 -12.69 16.22
N ILE A 88 -2.86 -11.75 15.82
CA ILE A 88 -3.22 -10.33 15.64
C ILE A 88 -4.17 -10.15 14.46
N VAL A 89 -3.91 -10.84 13.34
CA VAL A 89 -4.77 -10.75 12.15
C VAL A 89 -6.15 -11.31 12.42
N ASP A 90 -6.21 -12.45 13.12
CA ASP A 90 -7.45 -13.14 13.47
C ASP A 90 -8.32 -12.32 14.45
N GLU A 91 -7.70 -11.62 15.41
CA GLU A 91 -8.39 -10.74 16.36
C GLU A 91 -9.25 -9.68 15.66
N PHE A 92 -8.79 -9.15 14.52
CA PHE A 92 -9.52 -8.12 13.80
C PHE A 92 -10.61 -8.66 12.89
N ASN A 93 -10.61 -9.95 12.55
CA ASN A 93 -11.61 -10.59 11.68
C ASN A 93 -11.89 -9.76 10.41
N LEU A 94 -10.84 -9.50 9.65
CA LEU A 94 -10.87 -8.60 8.47
C LEU A 94 -11.61 -9.19 7.27
N GLY A 95 -11.95 -10.48 7.30
CA GLY A 95 -12.62 -11.20 6.21
C GLY A 95 -11.82 -11.14 4.90
N ASP A 96 -12.52 -11.07 3.78
CA ASP A 96 -11.92 -11.06 2.43
C ASP A 96 -11.05 -9.83 2.13
N PHE A 97 -11.15 -8.76 2.93
CA PHE A 97 -10.34 -7.55 2.76
C PHE A 97 -8.87 -7.76 3.11
N GLY A 98 -8.58 -8.72 4.01
CA GLY A 98 -7.23 -9.04 4.45
C GLY A 98 -6.47 -7.82 4.97
N THR A 99 -5.15 -7.88 4.95
CA THR A 99 -4.24 -6.87 5.53
C THR A 99 -3.69 -5.85 4.52
N ALA A 100 -4.07 -5.92 3.24
CA ALA A 100 -3.48 -5.09 2.18
C ALA A 100 -3.64 -3.57 2.42
N PHE A 101 -4.75 -3.15 3.05
CA PHE A 101 -5.01 -1.75 3.38
C PHE A 101 -4.07 -1.18 4.44
N ILE A 102 -3.37 -2.03 5.21
CA ILE A 102 -2.41 -1.62 6.24
C ILE A 102 -1.15 -1.00 5.61
N VAL A 103 -0.74 -1.52 4.46
CA VAL A 103 0.52 -1.11 3.82
C VAL A 103 0.63 0.42 3.61
N PRO A 104 -0.37 1.12 3.05
CA PRO A 104 -0.29 2.56 2.89
C PRO A 104 -0.38 3.35 4.21
N LEU A 105 -0.86 2.76 5.31
CA LEU A 105 -0.99 3.47 6.59
C LEU A 105 0.36 3.92 7.13
N LEU A 106 1.37 3.03 7.11
CA LEU A 106 2.71 3.32 7.62
C LEU A 106 3.35 4.50 6.87
N GLY A 107 3.11 4.58 5.56
CA GLY A 107 3.64 5.64 4.71
C GLY A 107 2.95 7.00 4.89
N LYS A 108 1.85 7.11 5.65
CA LYS A 108 1.18 8.38 5.91
C LYS A 108 1.90 9.24 6.95
N VAL A 109 2.79 8.65 7.73
CA VAL A 109 3.57 9.38 8.75
C VAL A 109 4.68 10.18 8.05
N ASN A 110 4.77 11.46 8.36
CA ASN A 110 5.63 12.41 7.63
C ASN A 110 7.14 12.13 7.76
N THR A 111 7.57 11.52 8.85
CA THR A 111 8.97 11.14 9.10
C THR A 111 9.39 9.86 8.39
N VAL A 112 8.44 9.09 7.86
CA VAL A 112 8.69 7.79 7.22
C VAL A 112 9.15 7.97 5.78
N LYS A 113 10.31 7.39 5.45
CA LYS A 113 10.90 7.39 4.10
C LYS A 113 10.66 6.07 3.36
N ALA A 114 10.71 4.95 4.10
CA ALA A 114 10.39 3.61 3.59
C ALA A 114 9.74 2.79 4.71
N TRP A 115 8.98 1.75 4.33
CA TRP A 115 8.27 0.94 5.32
C TRP A 115 8.04 -0.49 4.86
N ALA A 116 7.79 -1.37 5.82
CA ALA A 116 7.40 -2.76 5.59
C ALA A 116 6.24 -3.21 6.48
N VAL A 117 5.41 -4.07 5.92
CA VAL A 117 4.48 -4.91 6.67
C VAL A 117 4.96 -6.35 6.56
N PHE A 118 5.24 -6.97 7.69
CA PHE A 118 5.57 -8.38 7.83
C PHE A 118 4.31 -9.09 8.33
N GLU A 119 3.76 -9.98 7.52
CA GLU A 119 2.52 -10.69 7.81
C GLU A 119 2.78 -12.19 7.86
N GLN A 120 2.58 -12.79 9.02
CA GLN A 120 2.72 -14.23 9.20
C GLN A 120 1.73 -14.98 8.31
N GLN A 121 2.17 -16.10 7.74
CA GLN A 121 1.38 -17.00 6.93
C GLN A 121 1.22 -18.33 7.65
N ASP A 122 0.24 -19.14 7.25
CA ASP A 122 -0.08 -20.43 7.86
C ASP A 122 1.09 -21.43 7.89
N ASP A 123 2.01 -21.31 6.93
CA ASP A 123 3.23 -22.12 6.85
C ASP A 123 4.37 -21.63 7.77
N GLY A 124 4.13 -20.57 8.55
CA GLY A 124 5.06 -19.99 9.49
C GLY A 124 6.02 -18.95 8.88
N TYR A 125 6.06 -18.79 7.56
CA TYR A 125 6.78 -17.72 6.89
C TYR A 125 6.07 -16.38 7.06
N PHE A 126 6.80 -15.30 6.77
CA PHE A 126 6.22 -13.96 6.72
C PHE A 126 6.22 -13.43 5.30
N ARG A 127 5.05 -13.04 4.82
CA ARG A 127 4.93 -12.22 3.63
C ARG A 127 5.40 -10.81 3.95
N VAL A 128 6.32 -10.30 3.14
CA VAL A 128 6.88 -8.95 3.33
C VAL A 128 6.39 -8.05 2.22
N ARG A 129 5.80 -6.91 2.58
CA ARG A 129 5.41 -5.87 1.64
C ARG A 129 6.24 -4.63 1.91
N LEU A 130 7.21 -4.36 1.03
CA LEU A 130 8.12 -3.22 1.12
C LEU A 130 7.63 -2.04 0.28
N ARG A 131 7.74 -0.86 0.81
CA ARG A 131 7.39 0.40 0.12
C ARG A 131 8.37 1.50 0.48
N SER A 132 8.50 2.48 -0.41
CA SER A 132 9.25 3.71 -0.14
C SER A 132 8.63 4.90 -0.88
N ARG A 133 9.02 6.11 -0.52
CA ARG A 133 8.57 7.33 -1.21
C ARG A 133 9.38 7.61 -2.48
N ASN A 134 10.70 7.52 -2.39
CA ASN A 134 11.64 7.89 -3.46
C ASN A 134 12.98 7.15 -3.36
N ILE A 135 13.02 6.02 -2.69
CA ILE A 135 14.24 5.23 -2.45
C ILE A 135 14.06 3.85 -3.08
N VAL A 136 15.02 3.44 -3.91
CA VAL A 136 15.00 2.12 -4.55
C VAL A 136 15.12 1.04 -3.48
N ILE A 137 14.05 0.28 -3.24
CA ILE A 137 13.95 -0.70 -2.16
C ILE A 137 13.82 -2.15 -2.67
N ASN A 138 13.57 -2.35 -3.95
CA ASN A 138 13.36 -3.67 -4.53
C ASN A 138 14.60 -4.56 -4.50
N GLU A 139 15.80 -3.99 -4.39
CA GLU A 139 17.03 -4.77 -4.27
C GLU A 139 17.07 -5.56 -2.94
N ILE A 140 16.50 -5.01 -1.86
CA ILE A 140 16.30 -5.74 -0.60
C ILE A 140 15.36 -6.92 -0.84
N ALA A 141 14.22 -6.68 -1.49
CA ALA A 141 13.27 -7.75 -1.79
C ALA A 141 13.88 -8.90 -2.60
N LYS A 142 14.74 -8.59 -3.59
CA LYS A 142 15.42 -9.61 -4.41
C LYS A 142 16.35 -10.50 -3.57
N ARG A 143 17.07 -9.94 -2.60
CA ARG A 143 17.95 -10.73 -1.72
C ARG A 143 17.16 -11.67 -0.80
N HIS A 144 15.90 -11.35 -0.53
CA HIS A 144 14.99 -12.14 0.31
C HIS A 144 13.92 -12.88 -0.50
N GLY A 145 14.31 -13.43 -1.67
CA GLY A 145 13.48 -14.32 -2.48
C GLY A 145 12.26 -13.67 -3.14
N GLY A 146 12.29 -12.36 -3.31
CA GLY A 146 11.19 -11.60 -3.86
C GLY A 146 11.56 -10.71 -5.04
N GLY A 147 10.84 -9.60 -5.20
CA GLY A 147 11.04 -8.63 -6.27
C GLY A 147 9.94 -7.60 -6.34
N GLY A 148 9.89 -6.86 -7.44
CA GLY A 148 8.89 -5.82 -7.69
C GLY A 148 9.48 -4.56 -8.27
N HIS A 149 8.69 -3.48 -8.22
CA HIS A 149 9.09 -2.17 -8.69
C HIS A 149 10.03 -1.48 -7.69
N GLU A 150 10.77 -0.48 -8.15
CA GLU A 150 11.76 0.25 -7.36
C GLU A 150 11.23 0.74 -6.01
N LEU A 151 9.99 1.25 -5.97
CA LEU A 151 9.38 1.84 -4.77
C LEU A 151 8.32 0.93 -4.12
N ALA A 152 8.03 -0.25 -4.70
CA ALA A 152 7.01 -1.17 -4.24
C ALA A 152 7.38 -2.61 -4.58
N ALA A 153 7.82 -3.35 -3.58
CA ALA A 153 8.30 -4.70 -3.74
C ALA A 153 7.70 -5.64 -2.68
N GLY A 154 7.79 -6.93 -2.95
CA GLY A 154 7.43 -8.00 -2.03
C GLY A 154 8.57 -8.97 -1.84
N ALA A 155 8.66 -9.56 -0.66
CA ALA A 155 9.64 -10.56 -0.30
C ALA A 155 9.01 -11.61 0.64
N THR A 156 9.81 -12.58 1.06
CA THR A 156 9.44 -13.56 2.08
C THR A 156 10.52 -13.57 3.16
N ALA A 157 10.13 -13.57 4.42
CA ALA A 157 11.04 -13.84 5.54
C ALA A 157 10.68 -15.17 6.18
N LYS A 158 11.67 -16.03 6.42
CA LYS A 158 11.47 -17.39 6.93
C LYS A 158 11.16 -17.43 8.42
N ASN A 159 11.64 -16.43 9.14
CA ASN A 159 11.54 -16.31 10.60
C ASN A 159 11.79 -14.87 11.04
N ILE A 160 11.77 -14.65 12.34
CA ILE A 160 12.01 -13.33 12.96
C ILE A 160 13.43 -12.82 12.71
N ASP A 161 14.44 -13.69 12.65
CA ASP A 161 15.81 -13.27 12.38
C ASP A 161 15.93 -12.65 10.99
N GLU A 162 15.32 -13.28 9.97
CA GLU A 162 15.30 -12.71 8.61
C GLU A 162 14.49 -11.41 8.52
N ILE A 163 13.45 -11.24 9.34
CA ILE A 163 12.77 -9.94 9.49
C ILE A 163 13.74 -8.87 9.98
N HIS A 164 14.54 -9.19 11.01
CA HIS A 164 15.54 -8.26 11.54
C HIS A 164 16.62 -7.94 10.50
N ASP A 165 17.03 -8.91 9.67
CA ASP A 165 17.97 -8.67 8.58
C ASP A 165 17.41 -7.68 7.56
N ILE A 166 16.16 -7.86 7.13
CA ILE A 166 15.47 -6.93 6.22
C ILE A 166 15.37 -5.52 6.82
N ILE A 167 15.02 -5.42 8.11
CA ILE A 167 14.94 -4.13 8.83
C ILE A 167 16.30 -3.45 8.85
N ASN A 168 17.37 -4.19 9.17
CA ASN A 168 18.73 -3.67 9.23
C ASN A 168 19.23 -3.22 7.87
N GLU A 169 18.97 -3.99 6.80
CA GLU A 169 19.30 -3.61 5.44
C GLU A 169 18.60 -2.32 5.02
N ALA A 170 17.29 -2.23 5.28
CA ALA A 170 16.51 -1.05 4.96
C ALA A 170 17.00 0.18 5.76
N ASN A 171 17.28 0.02 7.04
CA ASN A 171 17.79 1.09 7.90
C ASN A 171 19.17 1.59 7.45
N ASN A 172 20.08 0.68 7.07
CA ASN A 172 21.40 1.03 6.54
C ASN A 172 21.31 1.76 5.21
N LEU A 173 20.43 1.32 4.30
CA LEU A 173 20.15 2.00 3.03
C LEU A 173 19.70 3.46 3.26
N LEU A 174 18.80 3.69 4.22
CA LEU A 174 18.30 5.01 4.58
C LEU A 174 19.39 5.88 5.23
N LYS A 175 20.26 5.29 6.05
CA LYS A 175 21.42 5.96 6.66
C LYS A 175 22.36 6.51 5.59
N GLU A 176 22.73 5.69 4.61
CA GLU A 176 23.63 6.07 3.52
C GLU A 176 23.07 7.24 2.68
N GLN A 177 21.75 7.32 2.55
CA GLN A 177 21.08 8.40 1.81
C GLN A 177 20.91 9.70 2.64
N THR A 178 21.03 9.62 3.94
CA THR A 178 20.94 10.80 4.83
C THR A 178 22.28 11.53 4.95
N ILE A 179 23.39 10.83 4.66
CA ILE A 179 24.77 11.35 4.75
C ILE A 179 25.24 12.02 3.44
N LYS A 180 24.52 11.80 2.35
CA LYS A 180 24.75 12.46 1.04
C LYS A 180 23.94 13.74 0.93
#